data_faca49652870d452adfda880a1efd074
#
_entry.id   faca49652870d452adfda880a1efd074
#
_cell.length_a   1.000
_cell.length_b   1.000
_cell.length_c   1.000
_cell.angle_alpha   90.00
_cell.angle_beta   90.00
_cell.angle_gamma   90.00
#
_symmetry.space_group_name_H-M   'P 1'
#
loop_
_entity.id
_entity.type
_entity.pdbx_description
1 polymer ?
#
loop_
_entity_poly.entity_id
_entity_poly.type
_entity_poly.pdbx_seq_one_letter_code
_entity_poly.pdbx_strand_id
1 'polypeptide(L)'
;MILLTMTKVVPSSQIAGYGVFVGIAFFFIVEALAKTKDADSGLRFKTILVDIKKPGVLLWTLLPIVSVIATQIVGNLIFSGDFVSHVLGRTSSLLSFDKIPLLIGQVIIGALGEEIAFRGFFAGKAMKIFPFWLCAVVSSMVFAAGHIAAGDVGLVAYDVATIFIDSIIYTIVYRKSGNCLISTISHIISNGTGIATTFLFF
;
A
#
# COMPACT_ATOMS: atom_id res chain seq x y z
N MET A 1 0.83 19.85 2.89
CA MET A 1 -0.47 19.48 3.44
C MET A 1 -0.76 17.99 3.26
N ILE A 2 -0.74 17.42 2.05
CA ILE A 2 -1.04 15.98 1.81
C ILE A 2 -0.16 15.06 2.66
N LEU A 3 1.14 15.28 2.75
CA LEU A 3 2.06 14.48 3.59
C LEU A 3 1.71 14.54 5.09
N LEU A 4 1.39 15.71 5.62
CA LEU A 4 1.02 15.88 7.03
C LEU A 4 -0.30 15.19 7.37
N THR A 5 -1.22 15.10 6.40
CA THR A 5 -2.51 14.45 6.58
C THR A 5 -2.44 12.92 6.44
N MET A 6 -1.42 12.41 5.78
CA MET A 6 -1.16 10.96 5.67
C MET A 6 -0.40 10.39 6.86
N THR A 7 0.35 11.20 7.61
CA THR A 7 1.27 10.73 8.66
C THR A 7 0.62 10.33 9.97
N LYS A 8 -0.69 10.50 10.15
CA LYS A 8 -1.42 10.17 11.41
C LYS A 8 -0.82 10.78 12.69
N VAL A 9 0.11 11.71 12.56
CA VAL A 9 0.69 12.46 13.70
C VAL A 9 -0.33 13.43 14.28
N VAL A 10 -1.29 13.86 13.44
CA VAL A 10 -2.40 14.74 13.86
C VAL A 10 -3.70 13.92 13.87
N PRO A 11 -4.45 13.87 14.98
CA PRO A 11 -5.69 13.08 15.09
C PRO A 11 -6.74 13.38 14.00
N SER A 12 -6.79 14.63 13.50
CA SER A 12 -7.68 15.03 12.39
C SER A 12 -7.21 14.55 11.00
N SER A 13 -6.03 13.97 10.89
CA SER A 13 -5.45 13.52 9.62
C SER A 13 -6.21 12.34 8.98
N GLN A 14 -7.01 11.61 9.77
CA GLN A 14 -7.84 10.50 9.28
C GLN A 14 -8.82 10.93 8.19
N ILE A 15 -9.46 12.11 8.35
CA ILE A 15 -10.42 12.65 7.35
C ILE A 15 -9.67 12.99 6.04
N ALA A 16 -8.44 13.41 6.15
CA ALA A 16 -7.66 13.80 4.97
C ALA A 16 -7.08 12.62 4.19
N GLY A 17 -6.89 11.44 4.82
CA GLY A 17 -6.64 10.18 4.11
C GLY A 17 -7.76 9.85 3.12
N TYR A 18 -9.00 9.99 3.53
CA TYR A 18 -10.16 9.84 2.64
C TYR A 18 -10.17 10.90 1.52
N GLY A 19 -9.67 12.11 1.78
CA GLY A 19 -9.54 13.16 0.75
C GLY A 19 -8.64 12.78 -0.41
N VAL A 20 -7.60 11.98 -0.16
CA VAL A 20 -6.75 11.43 -1.23
C VAL A 20 -7.55 10.48 -2.13
N PHE A 21 -8.33 9.58 -1.55
CA PHE A 21 -9.18 8.65 -2.31
C PHE A 21 -10.26 9.39 -3.12
N VAL A 22 -10.89 10.39 -2.51
CA VAL A 22 -11.87 11.25 -3.21
C VAL A 22 -11.21 12.01 -4.35
N GLY A 23 -10.02 12.56 -4.14
CA GLY A 23 -9.25 13.26 -5.17
C GLY A 23 -8.88 12.37 -6.34
N ILE A 24 -8.49 11.13 -6.07
CA ILE A 24 -8.16 10.12 -7.09
C ILE A 24 -9.41 9.70 -7.86
N ALA A 25 -10.50 9.39 -7.16
CA ALA A 25 -11.77 9.07 -7.80
C ALA A 25 -12.25 10.23 -8.69
N PHE A 26 -12.16 11.46 -8.18
CA PHE A 26 -12.50 12.66 -8.95
C PHE A 26 -11.62 12.82 -10.19
N PHE A 27 -10.30 12.58 -10.07
CA PHE A 27 -9.38 12.62 -11.21
C PHE A 27 -9.80 11.64 -12.31
N PHE A 28 -10.10 10.37 -11.96
CA PHE A 28 -10.53 9.38 -12.94
C PHE A 28 -11.89 9.70 -13.56
N ILE A 29 -12.83 10.26 -12.79
CA ILE A 29 -14.11 10.72 -13.29
C ILE A 29 -13.89 11.85 -14.31
N VAL A 30 -13.05 12.82 -13.99
CA VAL A 30 -12.75 13.95 -14.90
C VAL A 30 -12.05 13.47 -16.18
N GLU A 31 -11.05 12.57 -16.07
CA GLU A 31 -10.40 11.99 -17.26
C GLU A 31 -11.40 11.20 -18.14
N ALA A 32 -12.29 10.42 -17.51
CA ALA A 32 -13.32 9.68 -18.23
C ALA A 32 -14.31 10.60 -18.96
N LEU A 33 -14.76 11.67 -18.29
CA LEU A 33 -15.65 12.68 -18.89
C LEU A 33 -14.98 13.49 -19.99
N ALA A 34 -13.69 13.81 -19.82
CA ALA A 34 -12.90 14.54 -20.82
C ALA A 34 -12.56 13.66 -22.04
N LYS A 35 -12.87 12.36 -22.04
CA LYS A 35 -12.53 11.39 -23.08
C LYS A 35 -11.05 11.38 -23.46
N THR A 36 -10.18 11.75 -22.53
CA THR A 36 -8.74 11.73 -22.74
C THR A 36 -8.26 10.28 -22.67
N LYS A 37 -7.52 9.83 -23.71
CA LYS A 37 -6.95 8.47 -23.75
C LYS A 37 -5.77 8.27 -22.79
N ASP A 38 -5.40 9.28 -22.04
CA ASP A 38 -4.26 9.28 -21.11
C ASP A 38 -4.57 8.68 -19.74
N ALA A 39 -5.83 8.30 -19.48
CA ALA A 39 -6.27 7.62 -18.27
C ALA A 39 -5.83 6.14 -18.23
N ASP A 40 -4.59 5.82 -18.60
CA ASP A 40 -4.05 4.48 -18.38
C ASP A 40 -3.63 4.35 -16.91
N SER A 41 -4.64 4.13 -16.05
CA SER A 41 -4.45 3.81 -14.63
C SER A 41 -3.85 2.43 -14.40
N GLY A 42 -3.67 1.65 -15.46
CA GLY A 42 -3.30 0.25 -15.36
C GLY A 42 -4.39 -0.65 -14.74
N LEU A 43 -5.63 -0.18 -14.59
CA LEU A 43 -6.75 -0.98 -14.09
C LEU A 43 -7.30 -1.87 -15.22
N ARG A 44 -6.82 -3.10 -15.31
CA ARG A 44 -7.11 -4.03 -16.40
C ARG A 44 -7.86 -5.27 -15.91
N PHE A 45 -9.15 -5.15 -15.64
CA PHE A 45 -9.98 -6.26 -15.12
C PHE A 45 -10.01 -7.47 -16.07
N LYS A 46 -10.08 -7.23 -17.38
CA LYS A 46 -10.21 -8.30 -18.38
C LYS A 46 -8.96 -9.15 -18.56
N THR A 47 -7.79 -8.64 -18.18
CA THR A 47 -6.50 -9.29 -18.42
C THR A 47 -5.81 -9.81 -17.16
N ILE A 48 -6.44 -9.74 -15.98
CA ILE A 48 -5.85 -10.17 -14.70
C ILE A 48 -5.24 -11.57 -14.82
N LEU A 49 -6.02 -12.56 -15.33
CA LEU A 49 -5.58 -13.96 -15.44
C LEU A 49 -4.42 -14.17 -16.44
N VAL A 50 -4.28 -13.27 -17.39
CA VAL A 50 -3.17 -13.29 -18.36
C VAL A 50 -1.96 -12.58 -17.75
N ASP A 51 -2.19 -11.42 -17.15
CA ASP A 51 -1.12 -10.58 -16.60
C ASP A 51 -0.41 -11.24 -15.41
N ILE A 52 -1.13 -11.99 -14.56
CA ILE A 52 -0.53 -12.71 -13.42
C ILE A 52 0.39 -13.86 -13.85
N LYS A 53 0.16 -14.42 -15.04
CA LYS A 53 0.97 -15.50 -15.61
C LYS A 53 2.26 -15.02 -16.29
N LYS A 54 2.46 -13.71 -16.43
CA LYS A 54 3.71 -13.16 -16.98
C LYS A 54 4.92 -13.59 -16.13
N PRO A 55 6.10 -13.77 -16.74
CA PRO A 55 7.28 -14.28 -16.05
C PRO A 55 7.62 -13.51 -14.74
N GLY A 56 7.64 -14.23 -13.64
CA GLY A 56 7.99 -13.72 -12.31
C GLY A 56 6.89 -12.90 -11.62
N VAL A 57 5.74 -12.60 -12.27
CA VAL A 57 4.68 -11.80 -11.63
C VAL A 57 4.13 -12.51 -10.39
N LEU A 58 3.79 -13.80 -10.49
CA LEU A 58 3.26 -14.54 -9.36
C LEU A 58 4.22 -14.57 -8.16
N LEU A 59 5.53 -14.78 -8.44
CA LEU A 59 6.56 -14.78 -7.39
C LEU A 59 6.58 -13.43 -6.64
N TRP A 60 6.64 -12.33 -7.39
CA TRP A 60 6.67 -11.00 -6.81
C TRP A 60 5.36 -10.64 -6.10
N THR A 61 4.22 -11.14 -6.58
CA THR A 61 2.90 -10.94 -5.94
C THR A 61 2.82 -11.63 -4.58
N LEU A 62 3.48 -12.79 -4.42
CA LEU A 62 3.47 -13.55 -3.17
C LEU A 62 4.63 -13.19 -2.22
N LEU A 63 5.65 -12.50 -2.70
CA LEU A 63 6.82 -12.12 -1.89
C LEU A 63 6.47 -11.32 -0.63
N PRO A 64 5.46 -10.43 -0.60
CA PRO A 64 5.07 -9.71 0.60
C PRO A 64 4.62 -10.60 1.76
N ILE A 65 4.17 -11.83 1.51
CA ILE A 65 3.88 -12.81 2.58
C ILE A 65 5.14 -13.02 3.43
N VAL A 66 6.27 -13.30 2.77
CA VAL A 66 7.54 -13.53 3.46
C VAL A 66 8.03 -12.23 4.11
N SER A 67 7.93 -11.10 3.39
CA SER A 67 8.34 -9.79 3.91
C SER A 67 7.61 -9.44 5.21
N VAL A 68 6.28 -9.53 5.22
CA VAL A 68 5.45 -9.18 6.38
C VAL A 68 5.71 -10.11 7.57
N ILE A 69 5.79 -11.43 7.33
CA ILE A 69 6.09 -12.38 8.41
C ILE A 69 7.47 -12.08 9.01
N ALA A 70 8.49 -11.90 8.17
CA ALA A 70 9.83 -11.55 8.62
C ALA A 70 9.84 -10.22 9.39
N THR A 71 9.14 -9.20 8.88
CA THR A 71 8.98 -7.90 9.55
C THR A 71 8.41 -8.04 10.95
N GLN A 72 7.32 -8.80 11.12
CA GLN A 72 6.70 -8.97 12.43
C GLN A 72 7.60 -9.75 13.39
N ILE A 73 8.20 -10.85 12.95
CA ILE A 73 9.11 -11.66 13.79
C ILE A 73 10.32 -10.80 14.21
N VAL A 74 11.01 -10.19 13.26
CA VAL A 74 12.22 -9.40 13.55
C VAL A 74 11.89 -8.14 14.37
N GLY A 75 10.79 -7.46 14.04
CA GLY A 75 10.33 -6.29 14.79
C GLY A 75 10.02 -6.62 16.24
N ASN A 76 9.28 -7.71 16.49
CA ASN A 76 8.98 -8.11 17.86
C ASN A 76 10.22 -8.60 18.64
N LEU A 77 11.19 -9.22 17.98
CA LEU A 77 12.45 -9.60 18.62
C LEU A 77 13.29 -8.35 18.99
N ILE A 78 13.38 -7.36 18.10
CA ILE A 78 14.17 -6.15 18.34
C ILE A 78 13.52 -5.25 19.41
N PHE A 79 12.19 -5.11 19.36
CA PHE A 79 11.43 -4.19 20.21
C PHE A 79 10.64 -4.88 21.33
N SER A 80 11.07 -6.08 21.75
CA SER A 80 10.53 -6.81 22.91
C SER A 80 9.00 -6.98 22.88
N GLY A 81 8.41 -7.16 21.69
CA GLY A 81 6.97 -7.35 21.50
C GLY A 81 6.17 -6.07 21.22
N ASP A 82 6.77 -4.90 21.35
CA ASP A 82 6.07 -3.62 21.15
C ASP A 82 5.73 -3.32 19.69
N PHE A 83 6.40 -3.99 18.74
CA PHE A 83 6.19 -3.74 17.31
C PHE A 83 4.75 -4.02 16.87
N VAL A 84 4.18 -5.16 17.25
CA VAL A 84 2.79 -5.50 16.89
C VAL A 84 1.81 -4.52 17.53
N SER A 85 2.03 -4.14 18.80
CA SER A 85 1.21 -3.15 19.49
C SER A 85 1.24 -1.79 18.77
N HIS A 86 2.41 -1.39 18.28
CA HIS A 86 2.57 -0.17 17.47
C HIS A 86 1.77 -0.26 16.16
N VAL A 87 1.89 -1.36 15.41
CA VAL A 87 1.16 -1.55 14.15
C VAL A 87 -0.35 -1.55 14.38
N LEU A 88 -0.84 -2.24 15.40
CA LEU A 88 -2.25 -2.22 15.79
C LEU A 88 -2.71 -0.81 16.16
N GLY A 89 -1.96 -0.09 16.98
CA GLY A 89 -2.26 1.30 17.36
C GLY A 89 -2.35 2.22 16.15
N ARG A 90 -1.42 2.09 15.19
CA ARG A 90 -1.40 2.86 13.96
C ARG A 90 -2.61 2.58 13.05
N THR A 91 -3.06 1.35 13.01
CA THR A 91 -4.12 0.90 12.08
C THR A 91 -5.52 0.92 12.68
N SER A 92 -5.66 0.82 14.02
CA SER A 92 -6.94 0.74 14.73
C SER A 92 -7.90 1.91 14.47
N SER A 93 -7.37 3.06 14.11
CA SER A 93 -8.17 4.23 13.74
C SER A 93 -8.85 4.11 12.37
N LEU A 94 -8.39 3.18 11.52
CA LEU A 94 -8.88 2.97 10.16
C LEU A 94 -9.55 1.61 9.99
N LEU A 95 -9.14 0.60 10.77
CA LEU A 95 -9.57 -0.77 10.64
C LEU A 95 -10.43 -1.18 11.85
N SER A 96 -11.59 -1.77 11.56
CA SER A 96 -12.54 -2.25 12.56
C SER A 96 -12.26 -3.73 12.84
N PHE A 97 -11.31 -4.01 13.73
CA PHE A 97 -10.88 -5.39 14.05
C PHE A 97 -11.97 -6.23 14.72
N ASP A 98 -12.98 -5.60 15.32
CA ASP A 98 -14.14 -6.24 15.94
C ASP A 98 -15.24 -6.69 14.95
N LYS A 99 -15.15 -6.25 13.67
CA LYS A 99 -16.15 -6.49 12.63
C LYS A 99 -15.53 -7.04 11.36
N ILE A 100 -15.33 -8.35 11.32
CA ILE A 100 -14.61 -9.04 10.22
C ILE A 100 -15.10 -8.66 8.81
N PRO A 101 -16.42 -8.62 8.48
CA PRO A 101 -16.84 -8.23 7.13
C PRO A 101 -16.44 -6.78 6.79
N LEU A 102 -16.52 -5.88 7.76
CA LEU A 102 -16.12 -4.49 7.58
C LEU A 102 -14.61 -4.37 7.43
N LEU A 103 -13.84 -5.09 8.24
CA LEU A 103 -12.38 -5.15 8.17
C LEU A 103 -11.91 -5.61 6.76
N ILE A 104 -12.50 -6.68 6.23
CA ILE A 104 -12.19 -7.16 4.88
C ILE A 104 -12.47 -6.07 3.85
N GLY A 105 -13.62 -5.42 3.91
CA GLY A 105 -13.98 -4.31 3.01
C GLY A 105 -12.99 -3.15 3.11
N GLN A 106 -12.60 -2.75 4.32
CA GLN A 106 -11.64 -1.67 4.57
C GLN A 106 -10.25 -2.01 4.01
N VAL A 107 -9.77 -3.24 4.20
CA VAL A 107 -8.48 -3.70 3.65
C VAL A 107 -8.50 -3.69 2.12
N ILE A 108 -9.56 -4.19 1.49
CA ILE A 108 -9.68 -4.24 0.03
C ILE A 108 -9.74 -2.83 -0.56
N ILE A 109 -10.62 -1.98 -0.03
CA ILE A 109 -10.83 -0.62 -0.55
C ILE A 109 -9.59 0.24 -0.29
N GLY A 110 -8.98 0.11 0.89
CA GLY A 110 -7.75 0.81 1.25
C GLY A 110 -6.61 0.46 0.29
N ALA A 111 -6.31 -0.84 0.15
CA ALA A 111 -5.25 -1.31 -0.74
C ALA A 111 -5.51 -0.90 -2.21
N LEU A 112 -6.74 -1.01 -2.70
CA LEU A 112 -7.08 -0.61 -4.05
C LEU A 112 -6.85 0.89 -4.27
N GLY A 113 -7.31 1.73 -3.33
CA GLY A 113 -7.13 3.19 -3.43
C GLY A 113 -5.67 3.60 -3.40
N GLU A 114 -4.87 3.00 -2.51
CA GLU A 114 -3.43 3.26 -2.43
C GLU A 114 -2.69 2.80 -3.69
N GLU A 115 -3.02 1.62 -4.23
CA GLU A 115 -2.39 1.15 -5.47
C GLU A 115 -2.75 2.02 -6.68
N ILE A 116 -4.00 2.48 -6.79
CA ILE A 116 -4.40 3.43 -7.83
C ILE A 116 -3.58 4.72 -7.71
N ALA A 117 -3.45 5.26 -6.48
CA ALA A 117 -2.71 6.50 -6.23
C ALA A 117 -1.23 6.37 -6.57
N PHE A 118 -0.59 5.37 -5.99
CA PHE A 118 0.87 5.28 -6.00
C PHE A 118 1.41 4.52 -7.22
N ARG A 119 0.72 3.48 -7.70
CA ARG A 119 1.18 2.66 -8.83
C ARG A 119 0.52 3.07 -10.12
N GLY A 120 -0.80 3.15 -10.14
CA GLY A 120 -1.54 3.56 -11.35
C GLY A 120 -1.24 4.99 -11.76
N PHE A 121 -1.30 5.92 -10.81
CA PHE A 121 -1.13 7.34 -11.09
C PHE A 121 0.33 7.79 -10.93
N PHE A 122 0.84 7.85 -9.69
CA PHE A 122 2.13 8.49 -9.42
C PHE A 122 3.29 7.79 -10.15
N ALA A 123 3.57 6.53 -9.82
CA ALA A 123 4.66 5.79 -10.45
C ALA A 123 4.39 5.53 -11.95
N GLY A 124 3.15 5.18 -12.32
CA GLY A 124 2.78 4.89 -13.71
C GLY A 124 2.95 6.07 -14.65
N LYS A 125 2.59 7.28 -14.22
CA LYS A 125 2.80 8.50 -15.01
C LYS A 125 4.27 8.91 -15.00
N ALA A 126 4.95 8.85 -13.84
CA ALA A 126 6.36 9.19 -13.72
C ALA A 126 7.27 8.29 -14.56
N MET A 127 6.97 6.98 -14.65
CA MET A 127 7.74 6.02 -15.49
C MET A 127 7.66 6.29 -16.99
N LYS A 128 6.78 7.17 -17.46
CA LYS A 128 6.77 7.63 -18.86
C LYS A 128 7.90 8.62 -19.15
N ILE A 129 8.46 9.26 -18.11
CA ILE A 129 9.44 10.35 -18.23
C ILE A 129 10.75 9.97 -17.57
N PHE A 130 10.71 9.27 -16.45
CA PHE A 130 11.86 8.98 -15.61
C PHE A 130 12.19 7.47 -15.56
N PRO A 131 13.45 7.09 -15.23
CA PRO A 131 13.85 5.71 -15.05
C PRO A 131 13.03 5.00 -13.96
N PHE A 132 12.74 3.71 -14.19
CA PHE A 132 11.93 2.90 -13.28
C PHE A 132 12.35 2.99 -11.82
N TRP A 133 13.65 2.80 -11.52
CA TRP A 133 14.13 2.77 -10.13
C TRP A 133 13.97 4.10 -9.42
N LEU A 134 14.14 5.21 -10.12
CA LEU A 134 13.87 6.53 -9.54
C LEU A 134 12.38 6.66 -9.17
N CYS A 135 11.49 6.26 -10.07
CA CYS A 135 10.05 6.30 -9.80
C CYS A 135 9.65 5.37 -8.66
N ALA A 136 10.23 4.15 -8.61
CA ALA A 136 9.96 3.18 -7.57
C ALA A 136 10.41 3.69 -6.20
N VAL A 137 11.65 4.20 -6.09
CA VAL A 137 12.17 4.73 -4.83
C VAL A 137 11.37 5.94 -4.36
N VAL A 138 11.16 6.95 -5.21
CA VAL A 138 10.44 8.18 -4.81
C VAL A 138 8.99 7.88 -4.45
N SER A 139 8.29 7.08 -5.26
CA SER A 139 6.91 6.67 -4.95
C SER A 139 6.82 5.92 -3.62
N SER A 140 7.77 5.01 -3.37
CA SER A 140 7.78 4.22 -2.13
C SER A 140 8.19 5.03 -0.91
N MET A 141 9.07 6.02 -1.05
CA MET A 141 9.38 6.97 0.03
C MET A 141 8.14 7.78 0.44
N VAL A 142 7.40 8.30 -0.54
CA VAL A 142 6.17 9.07 -0.27
C VAL A 142 5.10 8.16 0.34
N PHE A 143 4.95 6.94 -0.16
CA PHE A 143 4.04 5.94 0.40
C PHE A 143 4.38 5.61 1.86
N ALA A 144 5.64 5.29 2.16
CA ALA A 144 6.10 4.95 3.49
C ALA A 144 5.97 6.13 4.47
N ALA A 145 6.30 7.35 4.02
CA ALA A 145 6.12 8.57 4.81
C ALA A 145 4.66 8.80 5.21
N GLY A 146 3.69 8.37 4.39
CA GLY A 146 2.27 8.40 4.72
C GLY A 146 1.88 7.51 5.90
N HIS A 147 2.75 6.59 6.33
CA HIS A 147 2.52 5.65 7.41
C HIS A 147 3.20 6.04 8.73
N ILE A 148 3.96 7.14 8.76
CA ILE A 148 4.57 7.65 10.00
C ILE A 148 3.47 7.87 11.04
N ALA A 149 3.65 7.27 12.22
CA ALA A 149 2.76 7.41 13.36
C ALA A 149 3.55 7.90 14.59
N ALA A 150 2.86 8.34 15.63
CA ALA A 150 3.49 8.67 16.90
C ALA A 150 4.01 7.40 17.58
N GLY A 151 5.20 7.44 18.17
CA GLY A 151 5.81 6.31 18.86
C GLY A 151 7.30 6.49 19.12
N ASP A 152 7.94 5.44 19.60
CA ASP A 152 9.41 5.40 19.70
C ASP A 152 10.06 5.57 18.33
N VAL A 153 11.10 6.39 18.26
CA VAL A 153 11.75 6.77 16.98
C VAL A 153 12.33 5.55 16.26
N GLY A 154 12.98 4.64 17.00
CA GLY A 154 13.57 3.43 16.41
C GLY A 154 12.51 2.49 15.85
N LEU A 155 11.42 2.32 16.60
CA LEU A 155 10.29 1.48 16.20
C LEU A 155 9.56 2.06 14.98
N VAL A 156 9.29 3.37 14.99
CA VAL A 156 8.67 4.06 13.83
C VAL A 156 9.57 4.01 12.60
N ALA A 157 10.88 4.19 12.76
CA ALA A 157 11.83 4.10 11.66
C ALA A 157 11.87 2.68 11.04
N TYR A 158 11.82 1.64 11.89
CA TYR A 158 11.75 0.26 11.44
C TYR A 158 10.44 -0.01 10.66
N ASP A 159 9.28 0.38 11.22
CA ASP A 159 7.96 0.23 10.56
C ASP A 159 7.96 0.91 9.19
N VAL A 160 8.39 2.17 9.12
CA VAL A 160 8.46 2.94 7.86
C VAL A 160 9.43 2.32 6.85
N ALA A 161 10.58 1.80 7.32
CA ALA A 161 11.55 1.12 6.43
C ALA A 161 10.97 -0.16 5.83
N THR A 162 10.25 -0.96 6.59
CA THR A 162 9.63 -2.20 6.09
C THR A 162 8.47 -1.91 5.15
N ILE A 163 7.65 -0.89 5.43
CA ILE A 163 6.61 -0.40 4.51
C ILE A 163 7.23 0.11 3.20
N PHE A 164 8.37 0.78 3.27
CA PHE A 164 9.11 1.20 2.07
C PHE A 164 9.53 0.00 1.21
N ILE A 165 10.04 -1.07 1.82
CA ILE A 165 10.43 -2.31 1.12
C ILE A 165 9.21 -2.94 0.44
N ASP A 166 8.10 -3.10 1.15
CA ASP A 166 6.87 -3.66 0.58
C ASP A 166 6.33 -2.81 -0.57
N SER A 167 6.40 -1.49 -0.43
CA SER A 167 6.01 -0.55 -1.48
C SER A 167 6.87 -0.68 -2.75
N ILE A 168 8.17 -0.93 -2.61
CA ILE A 168 9.05 -1.26 -3.77
C ILE A 168 8.57 -2.57 -4.44
N ILE A 169 8.24 -3.60 -3.65
CA ILE A 169 7.75 -4.87 -4.17
C ILE A 169 6.46 -4.66 -4.99
N TYR A 170 5.48 -3.91 -4.46
CA TYR A 170 4.25 -3.60 -5.20
C TYR A 170 4.52 -2.83 -6.50
N THR A 171 5.49 -1.92 -6.49
CA THR A 171 5.88 -1.17 -7.70
C THR A 171 6.52 -2.09 -8.75
N ILE A 172 7.31 -3.10 -8.32
CA ILE A 172 7.86 -4.13 -9.21
C ILE A 172 6.73 -5.01 -9.77
N VAL A 173 5.77 -5.43 -8.94
CA VAL A 173 4.58 -6.19 -9.38
C VAL A 173 3.83 -5.40 -10.45
N TYR A 174 3.55 -4.12 -10.21
CA TYR A 174 2.92 -3.24 -11.18
C TYR A 174 3.72 -3.15 -12.48
N ARG A 175 5.03 -2.91 -12.39
CA ARG A 175 5.92 -2.82 -13.57
C ARG A 175 5.94 -4.08 -14.41
N LYS A 176 5.98 -5.26 -13.77
CA LYS A 176 6.04 -6.56 -14.45
C LYS A 176 4.69 -6.96 -15.05
N SER A 177 3.60 -6.74 -14.34
CA SER A 177 2.26 -7.11 -14.78
C SER A 177 1.70 -6.10 -15.79
N GLY A 178 1.99 -4.83 -15.65
CA GLY A 178 1.33 -3.71 -16.32
C GLY A 178 -0.11 -3.54 -15.84
N ASN A 179 -0.46 -4.08 -14.65
CA ASN A 179 -1.83 -4.12 -14.16
C ASN A 179 -1.86 -3.76 -12.67
N CYS A 180 -2.49 -2.63 -12.35
CA CYS A 180 -2.62 -2.12 -10.98
C CYS A 180 -3.43 -3.06 -10.08
N LEU A 181 -4.37 -3.84 -10.64
CA LEU A 181 -5.14 -4.80 -9.85
C LEU A 181 -4.29 -5.95 -9.32
N ILE A 182 -3.19 -6.32 -10.01
CA ILE A 182 -2.29 -7.36 -9.52
C ILE A 182 -1.44 -6.83 -8.36
N SER A 183 -0.97 -5.59 -8.42
CA SER A 183 -0.31 -4.98 -7.26
C SER A 183 -1.30 -4.77 -6.10
N THR A 184 -2.58 -4.46 -6.37
CA THR A 184 -3.64 -4.45 -5.35
C THR A 184 -3.82 -5.82 -4.70
N ILE A 185 -3.85 -6.90 -5.47
CA ILE A 185 -3.93 -8.27 -4.92
C ILE A 185 -2.72 -8.55 -4.03
N SER A 186 -1.51 -8.20 -4.47
CA SER A 186 -0.29 -8.35 -3.68
C SER A 186 -0.37 -7.58 -2.35
N HIS A 187 -0.88 -6.37 -2.37
CA HIS A 187 -1.07 -5.51 -1.20
C HIS A 187 -2.13 -6.06 -0.25
N ILE A 188 -3.27 -6.54 -0.77
CA ILE A 188 -4.32 -7.20 0.04
C ILE A 188 -3.75 -8.46 0.73
N ILE A 189 -2.97 -9.27 0.01
CA ILE A 189 -2.30 -10.45 0.56
C ILE A 189 -1.36 -10.05 1.70
N SER A 190 -0.55 -9.00 1.51
CA SER A 190 0.34 -8.44 2.54
C SER A 190 -0.43 -8.05 3.80
N ASN A 191 -1.43 -7.18 3.65
CA ASN A 191 -2.24 -6.70 4.77
C ASN A 191 -2.98 -7.85 5.48
N GLY A 192 -3.56 -8.78 4.70
CA GLY A 192 -4.24 -9.97 5.24
C GLY A 192 -3.29 -10.88 6.00
N THR A 193 -2.07 -11.09 5.49
CA THR A 193 -1.02 -11.86 6.18
C THR A 193 -0.62 -11.16 7.47
N GLY A 194 -0.39 -9.85 7.44
CA GLY A 194 -0.04 -9.07 8.63
C GLY A 194 -1.10 -9.16 9.73
N ILE A 195 -2.38 -9.02 9.36
CA ILE A 195 -3.50 -9.18 10.28
C ILE A 195 -3.56 -10.61 10.83
N ALA A 196 -3.50 -11.61 9.95
CA ALA A 196 -3.58 -13.01 10.36
C ALA A 196 -2.45 -13.42 11.32
N THR A 197 -1.20 -13.03 11.00
CA THR A 197 -0.05 -13.33 11.86
C THR A 197 -0.13 -12.62 13.21
N THR A 198 -0.60 -11.38 13.24
CA THR A 198 -0.84 -10.64 14.49
C THR A 198 -1.80 -11.41 15.42
N PHE A 199 -2.94 -11.87 14.91
CA PHE A 199 -3.94 -12.55 15.72
C PHE A 199 -3.64 -14.03 16.04
N LEU A 200 -2.73 -14.66 15.28
CA LEU A 200 -2.39 -16.08 15.50
C LEU A 200 -1.17 -16.26 16.40
N PHE A 201 -0.25 -15.31 16.43
CA PHE A 201 1.06 -15.52 17.06
C PHE A 201 1.44 -14.45 18.10
N PHE A 202 0.72 -13.33 18.15
CA PHE A 202 0.98 -12.23 19.07
C PHE A 202 -0.31 -11.75 19.75
#